data_1d3eb31448335c8ab5dd08f7970bb170
#
_entry.id   1d3eb31448335c8ab5dd08f7970bb170
#
_cell.length_a   1.000
_cell.length_b   1.000
_cell.length_c   1.000
_cell.angle_alpha   90.00
_cell.angle_beta   90.00
_cell.angle_gamma   90.00
#
_symmetry.space_group_name_H-M   'P 1'
#
loop_
_entity.id
_entity.type
_entity.pdbx_description
1 polymer ?
#
loop_
_entity_poly.entity_id
_entity_poly.type
_entity_poly.pdbx_seq_one_letter_code
_entity_poly.pdbx_strand_id
1 'polypeptide(L)'
;MADLNRIDGSGNFVYGGSYIQTPPGVESTDRGIYLGRAKIYEDLPQPAIEETFGINYVDASTFGSLTDGSGTITQANVAQTVFAARPQRNYLLFVNLSDTVMYVNIDGVATDTNSYPVLTGGQLSFESGFIPNGSISVICASSGKEFVAKEG
;
A
#
# COMPACT_ATOMS: atom_id res chain seq x y z
N MET A 1 -0.04 -32.99 20.49
CA MET A 1 -0.27 -31.55 20.23
C MET A 1 0.42 -30.80 21.34
N ALA A 2 1.43 -29.99 21.02
CA ALA A 2 2.05 -29.15 22.03
C ALA A 2 1.04 -28.09 22.49
N ASP A 3 0.89 -27.95 23.79
CA ASP A 3 -0.02 -26.97 24.38
C ASP A 3 0.59 -25.59 24.19
N LEU A 4 0.01 -24.80 23.28
CA LEU A 4 0.57 -23.53 22.81
C LEU A 4 0.60 -22.42 23.85
N ASN A 5 0.05 -22.65 25.01
CA ASN A 5 -0.07 -21.66 26.10
C ASN A 5 0.52 -22.14 27.42
N ARG A 6 1.41 -23.13 27.37
CA ARG A 6 1.98 -23.70 28.59
C ARG A 6 3.35 -23.10 28.89
N ILE A 7 3.55 -22.72 30.14
CA ILE A 7 4.85 -22.40 30.68
C ILE A 7 5.47 -23.73 31.14
N ASP A 8 6.69 -24.04 30.71
CA ASP A 8 7.43 -25.20 31.22
C ASP A 8 7.91 -24.99 32.65
N GLY A 9 8.42 -26.04 33.26
CA GLY A 9 8.92 -25.98 34.63
C GLY A 9 10.13 -25.06 34.86
N SER A 10 10.66 -24.46 33.80
CA SER A 10 11.78 -23.49 33.82
C SER A 10 11.30 -22.05 33.64
N GLY A 11 10.00 -21.82 33.53
CA GLY A 11 9.44 -20.49 33.31
C GLY A 11 9.46 -20.02 31.87
N ASN A 12 9.65 -20.92 30.89
CA ASN A 12 9.64 -20.60 29.48
C ASN A 12 8.25 -20.85 28.88
N PHE A 13 7.84 -19.97 27.98
CA PHE A 13 6.64 -20.18 27.19
C PHE A 13 6.92 -21.04 25.98
N VAL A 14 6.09 -22.05 25.74
CA VAL A 14 6.17 -22.89 24.56
C VAL A 14 5.22 -22.37 23.50
N TYR A 15 5.78 -21.92 22.39
CA TYR A 15 5.01 -21.45 21.24
C TYR A 15 5.56 -22.08 19.97
N GLY A 16 4.76 -22.88 19.29
CA GLY A 16 5.16 -23.49 18.00
C GLY A 16 6.49 -24.25 18.01
N GLY A 17 6.89 -24.80 19.14
CA GLY A 17 8.16 -25.47 19.34
C GLY A 17 9.35 -24.56 19.67
N SER A 18 9.13 -23.28 19.80
CA SER A 18 10.11 -22.30 20.28
C SER A 18 9.82 -21.91 21.72
N TYR A 19 10.88 -21.63 22.48
CA TYR A 19 10.77 -21.17 23.85
C TYR A 19 11.04 -19.68 23.92
N ILE A 20 10.14 -18.93 24.51
CA ILE A 20 10.37 -17.53 24.86
C ILE A 20 10.71 -17.50 26.34
N GLN A 21 11.93 -17.14 26.64
CA GLN A 21 12.41 -17.09 28.00
C GLN A 21 11.82 -15.89 28.75
N THR A 22 11.26 -16.15 29.93
CA THR A 22 10.77 -15.08 30.80
C THR A 22 11.97 -14.28 31.33
N PRO A 23 12.02 -12.95 31.18
CA PRO A 23 13.06 -12.14 31.76
C PRO A 23 13.11 -12.25 33.28
N PRO A 24 14.31 -12.11 33.88
CA PRO A 24 14.46 -12.13 35.33
C PRO A 24 13.61 -11.04 35.99
N GLY A 25 12.83 -11.42 37.01
CA GLY A 25 12.00 -10.49 37.76
C GLY A 25 10.54 -10.37 37.31
N VAL A 26 10.17 -11.08 36.24
CA VAL A 26 8.77 -11.17 35.81
C VAL A 26 8.13 -12.41 36.42
N GLU A 27 6.99 -12.24 37.09
CA GLU A 27 6.29 -13.35 37.65
C GLU A 27 5.70 -14.25 36.57
N SER A 28 5.79 -15.56 36.76
CA SER A 28 5.27 -16.58 35.84
C SER A 28 3.74 -16.55 35.63
N THR A 29 3.06 -15.73 36.40
CA THR A 29 1.64 -15.46 36.29
C THR A 29 1.28 -14.42 35.25
N ASP A 30 2.27 -13.72 34.73
CA ASP A 30 2.05 -12.73 33.68
C ASP A 30 1.78 -13.43 32.35
N ARG A 31 0.55 -13.51 31.96
CA ARG A 31 0.02 -14.36 30.90
C ARG A 31 -0.03 -13.61 29.60
N GLY A 32 1.11 -13.40 29.01
CA GLY A 32 1.12 -12.42 27.98
C GLY A 32 1.35 -12.83 26.56
N ILE A 33 1.17 -14.10 26.16
CA ILE A 33 1.44 -14.46 24.78
C ILE A 33 0.18 -14.67 23.99
N TYR A 34 0.09 -14.03 22.90
CA TYR A 34 -1.04 -14.05 22.01
C TYR A 34 -0.62 -14.39 20.61
N LEU A 35 -1.48 -15.08 19.89
CA LEU A 35 -1.30 -15.41 18.48
C LEU A 35 -1.04 -14.13 17.67
N GLY A 36 0.14 -14.05 17.12
CA GLY A 36 0.57 -12.95 16.26
C GLY A 36 1.10 -11.71 16.95
N ARG A 37 1.07 -11.65 18.30
CA ARG A 37 1.70 -10.57 19.07
C ARG A 37 2.12 -11.12 20.42
N ALA A 38 3.42 -11.14 20.70
CA ALA A 38 3.87 -11.30 22.05
C ALA A 38 3.46 -10.05 22.83
N LYS A 39 2.63 -10.18 23.87
CA LYS A 39 2.49 -9.13 24.88
C LYS A 39 3.78 -9.14 25.67
N ILE A 40 4.71 -8.34 25.22
CA ILE A 40 5.96 -8.18 25.92
C ILE A 40 5.70 -7.13 26.97
N TYR A 41 5.50 -7.58 28.16
CA TYR A 41 5.51 -6.88 29.44
C TYR A 41 5.11 -5.40 29.38
N GLU A 42 3.95 -5.09 29.94
CA GLU A 42 3.43 -3.72 30.05
C GLU A 42 4.40 -2.76 30.74
N ASP A 43 5.36 -3.30 31.50
CA ASP A 43 6.34 -2.52 32.26
C ASP A 43 7.65 -2.21 31.51
N LEU A 44 7.83 -2.73 30.29
CA LEU A 44 9.00 -2.34 29.49
C LEU A 44 8.71 -1.04 28.76
N PRO A 45 9.66 -0.08 28.80
CA PRO A 45 9.55 1.15 28.04
C PRO A 45 9.32 0.85 26.56
N GLN A 46 8.27 1.41 25.97
CA GLN A 46 7.87 1.21 24.58
C GLN A 46 9.07 1.36 23.59
N PRO A 47 9.98 2.35 23.77
CA PRO A 47 11.15 2.50 22.92
C PRO A 47 12.11 1.31 22.93
N ALA A 48 12.26 0.64 24.09
CA ALA A 48 13.13 -0.53 24.20
C ALA A 48 12.60 -1.75 23.46
N ILE A 49 11.28 -1.85 23.30
CA ILE A 49 10.62 -2.93 22.55
C ILE A 49 10.83 -2.73 21.06
N GLU A 50 10.69 -1.50 20.58
CA GLU A 50 10.88 -1.16 19.16
C GLU A 50 12.32 -1.41 18.70
N GLU A 51 13.29 -1.03 19.51
CA GLU A 51 14.72 -1.26 19.19
C GLU A 51 15.10 -2.74 19.23
N THR A 52 14.51 -3.52 20.13
CA THR A 52 14.90 -4.92 20.33
C THR A 52 14.32 -5.86 19.28
N PHE A 53 13.15 -5.55 18.75
CA PHE A 53 12.47 -6.47 17.82
C PHE A 53 12.37 -5.95 16.40
N GLY A 54 12.76 -4.71 16.12
CA GLY A 54 12.73 -4.13 14.78
C GLY A 54 11.33 -4.18 14.13
N ILE A 55 10.28 -4.26 14.95
CA ILE A 55 8.90 -4.27 14.46
C ILE A 55 8.55 -2.85 14.05
N ASN A 56 8.72 -2.56 12.79
CA ASN A 56 8.09 -1.39 12.20
C ASN A 56 6.59 -1.63 12.19
N TYR A 57 5.89 -1.04 13.15
CA TYR A 57 4.45 -0.91 13.04
C TYR A 57 4.18 0.01 11.83
N VAL A 58 3.78 -0.58 10.73
CA VAL A 58 3.11 0.20 9.70
C VAL A 58 1.80 0.64 10.33
N ASP A 59 1.72 1.91 10.65
CA ASP A 59 0.48 2.50 11.16
C ASP A 59 -0.62 2.22 10.13
N ALA A 60 -1.57 1.37 10.51
CA ALA A 60 -2.71 1.04 9.65
C ALA A 60 -3.63 2.25 9.40
N SER A 61 -3.34 3.40 10.01
CA SER A 61 -4.07 4.64 9.80
C SER A 61 -3.68 5.40 8.52
N THR A 62 -2.66 4.93 7.80
CA THR A 62 -2.25 5.50 6.50
C THR A 62 -2.97 4.87 5.31
N PHE A 63 -4.20 4.43 5.45
CA PHE A 63 -5.06 4.32 4.27
C PHE A 63 -5.43 5.74 3.84
N GLY A 64 -4.57 6.32 3.00
CA GLY A 64 -4.75 7.66 2.49
C GLY A 64 -6.08 7.76 1.73
N SER A 65 -6.72 8.93 1.80
CA SER A 65 -7.84 9.23 0.93
C SER A 65 -7.37 9.24 -0.52
N LEU A 66 -8.17 8.65 -1.41
CA LEU A 66 -7.91 8.70 -2.84
C LEU A 66 -8.11 10.14 -3.36
N THR A 67 -7.16 10.61 -4.12
CA THR A 67 -7.26 11.85 -4.89
C THR A 67 -7.99 11.56 -6.20
N ASP A 68 -8.95 12.38 -6.55
CA ASP A 68 -9.71 12.28 -7.80
C ASP A 68 -9.06 13.11 -8.90
N GLY A 69 -8.67 12.45 -9.99
CA GLY A 69 -8.20 13.07 -11.22
C GLY A 69 -9.12 12.79 -12.41
N SER A 70 -10.33 12.30 -12.17
CA SER A 70 -11.30 11.99 -13.23
C SER A 70 -11.70 13.22 -14.01
N GLY A 71 -12.05 13.04 -15.27
CA GLY A 71 -12.43 14.17 -16.11
C GLY A 71 -12.74 13.80 -17.55
N THR A 72 -12.63 14.79 -18.40
CA THR A 72 -12.81 14.67 -19.84
C THR A 72 -11.60 15.16 -20.60
N ILE A 73 -11.36 14.61 -21.78
CA ILE A 73 -10.35 15.13 -22.73
C ILE A 73 -10.78 16.52 -23.19
N THR A 74 -10.00 17.52 -22.84
CA THR A 74 -10.31 18.92 -23.13
C THR A 74 -10.06 19.27 -24.59
N GLN A 75 -9.01 18.72 -25.18
CA GLN A 75 -8.63 19.00 -26.57
C GLN A 75 -8.15 17.73 -27.28
N ALA A 76 -8.68 17.49 -28.47
CA ALA A 76 -8.26 16.37 -29.33
C ALA A 76 -6.77 16.47 -29.71
N ASN A 77 -6.06 15.35 -29.66
CA ASN A 77 -4.64 15.20 -30.01
C ASN A 77 -3.68 16.10 -29.19
N VAL A 78 -4.12 16.58 -28.04
CA VAL A 78 -3.28 17.32 -27.09
C VAL A 78 -3.22 16.57 -25.77
N ALA A 79 -2.02 16.32 -25.30
CA ALA A 79 -1.81 15.68 -24.02
C ALA A 79 -2.25 16.62 -22.88
N GLN A 80 -2.97 16.04 -21.89
CA GLN A 80 -3.33 16.74 -20.67
C GLN A 80 -2.79 15.98 -19.45
N THR A 81 -2.35 16.71 -18.44
CA THR A 81 -1.91 16.14 -17.17
C THR A 81 -3.13 15.70 -16.37
N VAL A 82 -3.13 14.44 -15.92
CA VAL A 82 -4.12 13.86 -15.00
C VAL A 82 -3.67 14.04 -13.56
N PHE A 83 -2.42 13.63 -13.27
CA PHE A 83 -1.80 13.79 -11.96
C PHE A 83 -0.39 14.37 -12.10
N ALA A 84 -0.02 15.25 -11.19
CA ALA A 84 1.36 15.67 -11.02
C ALA A 84 2.21 14.53 -10.45
N ALA A 85 3.54 14.65 -10.52
CA ALA A 85 4.45 13.73 -9.86
C ALA A 85 4.17 13.69 -8.34
N ARG A 86 4.10 12.47 -7.77
CA ARG A 86 3.85 12.23 -6.36
C ARG A 86 4.79 11.13 -5.83
N PRO A 87 5.86 11.47 -5.12
CA PRO A 87 6.88 10.52 -4.68
C PRO A 87 6.35 9.39 -3.77
N GLN A 88 5.25 9.61 -3.09
CA GLN A 88 4.65 8.65 -2.16
C GLN A 88 3.33 8.05 -2.69
N ARG A 89 3.16 8.02 -4.02
CA ARG A 89 2.01 7.34 -4.60
C ARG A 89 2.09 5.85 -4.30
N ASN A 90 1.03 5.29 -3.72
CA ASN A 90 0.92 3.86 -3.41
C ASN A 90 -0.24 3.17 -4.14
N TYR A 91 -1.01 3.94 -4.90
CA TYR A 91 -2.11 3.47 -5.73
C TYR A 91 -2.28 4.36 -6.95
N LEU A 92 -2.57 3.77 -8.09
CA LEU A 92 -2.95 4.48 -9.31
C LEU A 92 -3.97 3.66 -10.09
N LEU A 93 -5.06 4.29 -10.46
CA LEU A 93 -6.08 3.74 -11.35
C LEU A 93 -6.39 4.76 -12.45
N PHE A 94 -6.47 4.28 -13.69
CA PHE A 94 -7.02 5.01 -14.83
C PHE A 94 -7.98 4.08 -15.58
N VAL A 95 -9.20 4.55 -15.86
CA VAL A 95 -10.25 3.83 -16.60
C VAL A 95 -10.73 4.69 -17.75
N ASN A 96 -10.69 4.15 -18.95
CA ASN A 96 -11.28 4.78 -20.13
C ASN A 96 -12.78 4.47 -20.22
N LEU A 97 -13.63 5.45 -19.97
CA LEU A 97 -15.10 5.31 -20.09
C LEU A 97 -15.62 5.62 -21.50
N SER A 98 -14.75 6.02 -22.40
CA SER A 98 -15.15 6.48 -23.72
C SER A 98 -15.16 5.35 -24.76
N ASP A 99 -15.65 5.67 -25.95
CA ASP A 99 -15.66 4.83 -27.14
C ASP A 99 -14.39 4.93 -27.99
N THR A 100 -13.39 5.70 -27.54
CA THR A 100 -12.16 6.00 -28.26
C THR A 100 -10.95 5.59 -27.41
N VAL A 101 -9.93 5.01 -28.02
CA VAL A 101 -8.69 4.64 -27.30
C VAL A 101 -8.04 5.89 -26.70
N MET A 102 -7.62 5.77 -25.47
CA MET A 102 -6.80 6.76 -24.77
C MET A 102 -5.38 6.23 -24.59
N TYR A 103 -4.40 7.09 -24.72
CA TYR A 103 -3.01 6.74 -24.48
C TYR A 103 -2.53 7.44 -23.22
N VAL A 104 -2.10 6.66 -22.24
CA VAL A 104 -1.66 7.13 -20.91
C VAL A 104 -0.15 7.00 -20.81
N ASN A 105 0.54 8.10 -20.54
CA ASN A 105 1.96 8.10 -20.25
C ASN A 105 2.20 8.26 -18.75
N ILE A 106 3.19 7.53 -18.30
CA ILE A 106 3.70 7.52 -16.94
C ILE A 106 5.08 8.16 -16.98
N ASP A 107 5.24 9.23 -16.20
CA ASP A 107 6.50 10.00 -16.12
C ASP A 107 6.87 10.75 -17.40
N GLY A 108 5.86 11.33 -18.07
CA GLY A 108 6.10 12.12 -19.26
C GLY A 108 4.83 12.66 -19.92
N VAL A 109 5.01 13.20 -21.11
CA VAL A 109 3.91 13.70 -21.94
C VAL A 109 3.36 12.54 -22.78
N ALA A 110 2.06 12.32 -22.74
CA ALA A 110 1.40 11.27 -23.51
C ALA A 110 1.48 11.56 -25.01
N THR A 111 1.84 10.52 -25.77
CA THR A 111 1.74 10.48 -27.22
C THR A 111 1.14 9.14 -27.65
N ASP A 112 0.69 9.03 -28.88
CA ASP A 112 0.14 7.79 -29.43
C ASP A 112 1.20 6.70 -29.66
N THR A 113 2.48 7.05 -29.60
CA THR A 113 3.60 6.15 -29.91
C THR A 113 4.40 5.68 -28.71
N ASN A 114 4.39 6.43 -27.59
CA ASN A 114 5.18 6.10 -26.40
C ASN A 114 4.35 5.94 -25.10
N SER A 115 3.06 5.71 -25.24
CA SER A 115 2.13 5.63 -24.09
C SER A 115 1.40 4.30 -24.08
N TYR A 116 0.85 3.95 -22.94
CA TYR A 116 0.04 2.74 -22.76
C TYR A 116 -1.34 2.95 -23.40
N PRO A 117 -1.75 2.14 -24.38
CA PRO A 117 -3.10 2.21 -24.93
C PRO A 117 -4.11 1.65 -23.92
N VAL A 118 -5.07 2.46 -23.54
CA VAL A 118 -6.22 2.06 -22.73
C VAL A 118 -7.44 2.01 -23.64
N LEU A 119 -7.88 0.81 -23.98
CA LEU A 119 -8.99 0.58 -24.87
C LEU A 119 -10.30 1.05 -24.25
N THR A 120 -11.36 1.15 -25.04
CA THR A 120 -12.73 1.41 -24.60
C THR A 120 -13.13 0.48 -23.47
N GLY A 121 -13.51 1.02 -22.30
CA GLY A 121 -13.83 0.26 -21.09
C GLY A 121 -12.61 -0.41 -20.43
N GLY A 122 -11.40 -0.20 -20.97
CA GLY A 122 -10.16 -0.72 -20.39
C GLY A 122 -9.66 0.10 -19.22
N GLN A 123 -8.75 -0.51 -18.45
CA GLN A 123 -8.13 0.15 -17.31
C GLN A 123 -6.63 -0.09 -17.26
N LEU A 124 -5.95 0.82 -16.59
CA LEU A 124 -4.55 0.72 -16.16
C LEU A 124 -4.52 0.93 -14.66
N SER A 125 -4.00 -0.06 -13.89
CA SER A 125 -3.93 0.04 -12.44
C SER A 125 -2.58 -0.41 -11.90
N PHE A 126 -2.16 0.22 -10.79
CA PHE A 126 -0.97 -0.12 -10.02
C PHE A 126 -1.34 -0.10 -8.54
N GLU A 127 -1.25 -1.26 -7.88
CA GLU A 127 -1.72 -1.45 -6.51
C GLU A 127 -0.64 -2.01 -5.57
N SER A 128 0.39 -2.64 -6.13
CA SER A 128 1.50 -3.22 -5.37
C SER A 128 2.74 -3.40 -6.23
N GLY A 129 3.89 -3.53 -5.60
CA GLY A 129 5.17 -3.69 -6.31
C GLY A 129 5.68 -2.37 -6.88
N PHE A 130 5.76 -2.26 -8.19
CA PHE A 130 6.16 -1.01 -8.84
C PHE A 130 4.96 -0.08 -8.99
N ILE A 131 4.96 1.04 -8.27
CA ILE A 131 3.97 2.11 -8.41
C ILE A 131 4.68 3.35 -8.93
N PRO A 132 4.25 3.87 -10.10
CA PRO A 132 4.91 5.01 -10.70
C PRO A 132 4.66 6.29 -9.88
N ASN A 133 5.72 7.02 -9.59
CA ASN A 133 5.66 8.28 -8.82
C ASN A 133 5.82 9.54 -9.69
N GLY A 134 6.06 9.38 -10.98
CA GLY A 134 6.10 10.48 -11.94
C GLY A 134 4.73 11.08 -12.25
N SER A 135 4.69 12.07 -13.13
CA SER A 135 3.43 12.64 -13.61
C SER A 135 2.67 11.66 -14.51
N ILE A 136 1.35 11.73 -14.45
CA ILE A 136 0.47 10.94 -15.33
C ILE A 136 -0.20 11.87 -16.31
N SER A 137 -0.10 11.57 -17.58
CA SER A 137 -0.74 12.32 -18.64
C SER A 137 -1.54 11.43 -19.57
N VAL A 138 -2.52 11.98 -20.27
CA VAL A 138 -3.38 11.28 -21.21
C VAL A 138 -3.53 12.08 -22.51
N ILE A 139 -3.62 11.38 -23.62
CA ILE A 139 -3.98 11.94 -24.93
C ILE A 139 -5.05 11.06 -25.59
N CYS A 140 -5.95 11.70 -26.32
CA CYS A 140 -6.98 11.02 -27.11
C CYS A 140 -7.19 11.76 -28.44
N ALA A 141 -7.57 11.03 -29.46
CA ALA A 141 -7.85 11.59 -30.79
C ALA A 141 -9.12 12.47 -30.85
N SER A 142 -9.96 12.41 -29.82
CA SER A 142 -11.21 13.16 -29.74
C SER A 142 -11.37 13.85 -28.40
N SER A 143 -11.89 15.07 -28.38
CA SER A 143 -12.28 15.82 -27.18
C SER A 143 -13.61 15.33 -26.60
N GLY A 144 -13.92 15.73 -25.36
CA GLY A 144 -15.16 15.37 -24.68
C GLY A 144 -15.25 13.91 -24.24
N LYS A 145 -14.16 13.14 -24.33
CA LYS A 145 -14.09 11.74 -23.95
C LYS A 145 -13.83 11.60 -22.46
N GLU A 146 -14.65 10.81 -21.76
CA GLU A 146 -14.63 10.68 -20.31
C GLU A 146 -13.65 9.59 -19.83
N PHE A 147 -13.05 9.85 -18.70
CA PHE A 147 -12.22 8.88 -17.98
C PHE A 147 -12.36 9.04 -16.46
N VAL A 148 -12.11 7.95 -15.74
CA VAL A 148 -11.92 7.96 -14.28
C VAL A 148 -10.45 7.78 -13.98
N ALA A 149 -9.94 8.59 -13.03
CA ALA A 149 -8.59 8.44 -12.52
C ALA A 149 -8.57 8.64 -11.01
N LYS A 150 -7.84 7.77 -10.30
CA LYS A 150 -7.67 7.83 -8.85
C LYS A 150 -6.22 7.57 -8.50
N GLU A 151 -5.69 8.30 -7.51
CA GLU A 151 -4.38 8.02 -6.90
C GLU A 151 -4.44 8.07 -5.38
N GLY A 152 -3.56 7.31 -4.69
CA GLY A 152 -3.43 7.30 -3.24
C GLY A 152 -1.99 7.25 -2.78
#